data_f55d259a4350cd55b62dd2452de97b98
#
_entry.id   f55d259a4350cd55b62dd2452de97b98
#
_cell.length_a   1.000
_cell.length_b   1.000
_cell.length_c   1.000
_cell.angle_alpha   90.00
_cell.angle_beta   90.00
_cell.angle_gamma   90.00
#
_symmetry.space_group_name_H-M   'P 1'
#
loop_
_entity.id
_entity.type
_entity.pdbx_description
1 polymer ?
#
loop_
_entity_poly.entity_id
_entity_poly.type
_entity_poly.pdbx_seq_one_letter_code
_entity_poly.pdbx_strand_id
1 'polypeptide(L)'
;ACLDPHLGRGRATILDGYPASQSPLARPSPRDARLAQRFELYVAGVEVANAFAEQTDTRLQRALLETEMAEKARIYGRRYPIDEDFLAALAAMPPASGAALGLDRLVMLATGAPSLAHIVWTPVAETDPQAPA
;
A
#
# COMPACT_ATOMS: atom_id res chain seq x y z
N ALA A 1 -2.19 -1.62 12.97
CA ALA A 1 -1.76 -0.47 13.77
C ALA A 1 -1.13 -0.86 15.12
N CYS A 2 -1.59 -1.92 15.79
CA CYS A 2 -1.02 -2.30 17.11
C CYS A 2 0.23 -3.20 17.01
N LEU A 3 0.45 -3.88 15.90
CA LEU A 3 1.56 -4.82 15.70
C LEU A 3 2.78 -4.19 15.05
N ASP A 4 2.58 -3.24 14.15
CA ASP A 4 3.62 -2.66 13.29
C ASP A 4 4.85 -2.16 14.08
N PRO A 5 4.71 -1.43 15.21
CA PRO A 5 5.86 -0.95 15.97
C PRO A 5 6.74 -2.06 16.58
N HIS A 6 6.24 -3.28 16.60
CA HIS A 6 6.95 -4.43 17.17
C HIS A 6 7.63 -5.30 16.11
N LEU A 7 7.24 -5.13 14.83
CA LEU A 7 7.80 -5.90 13.72
C LEU A 7 9.20 -5.40 13.35
N GLY A 8 10.04 -6.28 12.91
CA GLY A 8 11.39 -5.94 12.43
C GLY A 8 12.39 -5.53 13.52
N ARG A 9 12.08 -5.69 14.81
CA ARG A 9 13.01 -5.41 15.90
C ARG A 9 14.05 -6.51 16.03
N GLY A 10 15.32 -6.12 15.98
CA GLY A 10 16.47 -7.04 16.03
C GLY A 10 16.77 -7.77 14.72
N ARG A 11 15.80 -7.99 13.85
CA ARG A 11 15.97 -8.52 12.50
C ARG A 11 14.81 -8.06 11.60
N ALA A 12 15.08 -7.90 10.31
CA ALA A 12 14.03 -7.61 9.33
C ALA A 12 12.94 -8.70 9.37
N THR A 13 11.69 -8.29 9.26
CA THR A 13 10.52 -9.18 9.31
C THR A 13 9.68 -8.99 8.05
N ILE A 14 9.36 -10.08 7.37
CA ILE A 14 8.38 -10.10 6.29
C ILE A 14 7.03 -10.51 6.89
N LEU A 15 6.03 -9.69 6.69
CA LEU A 15 4.63 -9.98 6.99
C LEU A 15 3.92 -10.32 5.68
N ASP A 16 3.37 -11.51 5.58
CA ASP A 16 2.62 -11.99 4.42
C ASP A 16 1.23 -12.51 4.82
N GLY A 17 0.48 -13.07 3.87
CA GLY A 17 -0.84 -13.63 4.15
C GLY A 17 -1.92 -12.58 4.38
N TYR A 18 -1.83 -11.43 3.72
CA TYR A 18 -2.84 -10.37 3.79
C TYR A 18 -4.19 -10.85 3.27
N PRO A 19 -5.31 -10.47 3.91
CA PRO A 19 -6.63 -10.73 3.37
C PRO A 19 -6.81 -10.13 1.98
N ALA A 20 -7.40 -10.87 1.05
CA ALA A 20 -7.67 -10.40 -0.30
C ALA A 20 -8.55 -9.14 -0.30
N SER A 21 -9.49 -9.04 0.65
CA SER A 21 -10.34 -7.85 0.85
C SER A 21 -9.59 -6.58 1.25
N GLN A 22 -8.35 -6.70 1.71
CA GLN A 22 -7.49 -5.56 2.07
C GLN A 22 -6.36 -5.33 1.07
N SER A 23 -6.42 -5.98 -0.08
CA SER A 23 -5.35 -5.96 -1.09
C SER A 23 -5.90 -5.95 -2.51
N PRO A 24 -6.70 -4.92 -2.88
CA PRO A 24 -7.45 -4.90 -4.14
C PRO A 24 -6.59 -4.89 -5.40
N LEU A 25 -5.31 -4.52 -5.30
CA LEU A 25 -4.37 -4.51 -6.44
C LEU A 25 -3.55 -5.78 -6.53
N ALA A 26 -3.58 -6.63 -5.50
CA ALA A 26 -2.80 -7.84 -5.45
C ALA A 26 -3.61 -9.03 -5.99
N ARG A 27 -2.91 -9.93 -6.69
CA ARG A 27 -3.49 -11.18 -7.16
C ARG A 27 -3.87 -12.08 -5.97
N PRO A 28 -5.06 -12.72 -5.98
CA PRO A 28 -5.39 -13.72 -4.98
C PRO A 28 -4.38 -14.87 -4.97
N SER A 29 -4.13 -15.43 -3.79
CA SER A 29 -3.26 -16.60 -3.65
C SER A 29 -3.88 -17.84 -4.33
N PRO A 30 -3.11 -18.58 -5.13
CA PRO A 30 -3.60 -19.82 -5.74
C PRO A 30 -3.84 -20.93 -4.72
N ARG A 31 -3.32 -20.82 -3.49
CA ARG A 31 -3.49 -21.80 -2.43
C ARG A 31 -4.72 -21.52 -1.57
N ASP A 32 -5.06 -20.24 -1.40
CA ASP A 32 -6.23 -19.79 -0.63
C ASP A 32 -6.68 -18.44 -1.16
N ALA A 33 -7.80 -18.42 -1.89
CA ALA A 33 -8.34 -17.19 -2.50
C ALA A 33 -8.77 -16.11 -1.49
N ARG A 34 -8.86 -16.42 -0.19
CA ARG A 34 -9.09 -15.44 0.87
C ARG A 34 -7.88 -14.58 1.15
N LEU A 35 -6.69 -15.01 0.72
CA LEU A 35 -5.41 -14.34 0.90
C LEU A 35 -4.93 -13.74 -0.42
N ALA A 36 -4.19 -12.64 -0.33
CA ALA A 36 -3.51 -12.00 -1.44
C ALA A 36 -2.03 -12.43 -1.50
N GLN A 37 -1.48 -12.45 -2.71
CA GLN A 37 -0.03 -12.57 -2.93
C GLN A 37 0.62 -11.20 -2.68
N ARG A 38 0.71 -10.82 -1.40
CA ARG A 38 1.24 -9.55 -0.91
C ARG A 38 2.11 -9.80 0.31
N PHE A 39 3.19 -9.05 0.41
CA PHE A 39 3.96 -8.96 1.64
C PHE A 39 4.42 -7.52 1.92
N GLU A 40 4.70 -7.25 3.17
CA GLU A 40 5.35 -6.02 3.62
C GLU A 40 6.64 -6.38 4.36
N LEU A 41 7.66 -5.54 4.20
CA LEU A 41 8.93 -5.67 4.89
C LEU A 41 9.03 -4.62 5.99
N TYR A 42 9.28 -5.09 7.20
CA TYR A 42 9.47 -4.24 8.39
C TYR A 42 10.91 -4.31 8.89
N VAL A 43 11.44 -3.15 9.25
CA VAL A 43 12.76 -2.99 9.89
C VAL A 43 12.61 -2.01 11.03
N ALA A 44 13.00 -2.41 12.24
CA ALA A 44 12.95 -1.59 13.47
C ALA A 44 11.58 -0.93 13.74
N GLY A 45 10.48 -1.61 13.44
CA GLY A 45 9.11 -1.09 13.64
C GLY A 45 8.60 -0.21 12.50
N VAL A 46 9.36 -0.11 11.41
CA VAL A 46 9.01 0.71 10.23
C VAL A 46 8.77 -0.18 9.04
N GLU A 47 7.63 -0.04 8.36
CA GLU A 47 7.40 -0.62 7.04
C GLU A 47 8.30 0.07 6.03
N VAL A 48 9.22 -0.67 5.43
CA VAL A 48 10.16 -0.13 4.43
C VAL A 48 9.83 -0.53 3.01
N ALA A 49 9.09 -1.61 2.81
CA ALA A 49 8.64 -2.01 1.48
C ALA A 49 7.29 -2.71 1.54
N ASN A 50 6.52 -2.56 0.45
CA ASN A 50 5.27 -3.24 0.20
C ASN A 50 5.34 -3.82 -1.23
N ALA A 51 5.04 -5.10 -1.37
CA ALA A 51 5.20 -5.82 -2.61
C ALA A 51 4.04 -6.80 -2.83
N PHE A 52 3.64 -6.98 -4.08
CA PHE A 52 2.60 -7.94 -4.43
C PHE A 52 2.73 -8.43 -5.87
N ALA A 53 2.11 -9.57 -6.15
CA ALA A 53 1.87 -10.00 -7.50
C ALA A 53 0.70 -9.19 -8.06
N GLU A 54 0.92 -8.54 -9.22
CA GLU A 54 -0.06 -7.64 -9.82
C GLU A 54 -1.32 -8.38 -10.25
N GLN A 55 -2.49 -7.79 -9.95
CA GLN A 55 -3.76 -8.27 -10.45
C GLN A 55 -3.90 -7.88 -11.93
N THR A 56 -3.90 -8.86 -12.83
CA THR A 56 -4.00 -8.64 -14.29
C THR A 56 -5.35 -9.04 -14.88
N ASP A 57 -6.25 -9.63 -14.07
CA ASP A 57 -7.64 -9.85 -14.50
C ASP A 57 -8.43 -8.55 -14.37
N THR A 58 -8.68 -7.89 -15.50
CA THR A 58 -9.36 -6.59 -15.54
C THR A 58 -10.81 -6.65 -15.09
N ARG A 59 -11.49 -7.80 -15.22
CA ARG A 59 -12.87 -7.96 -14.73
C ARG A 59 -12.90 -7.99 -13.22
N LEU A 60 -12.00 -8.79 -12.64
CA LEU A 60 -11.86 -8.86 -11.19
C LEU A 60 -11.39 -7.50 -10.65
N GLN A 61 -10.41 -6.87 -11.29
CA GLN A 61 -9.91 -5.55 -10.86
C GLN A 61 -11.02 -4.50 -10.87
N ARG A 62 -11.85 -4.46 -11.90
CA ARG A 62 -13.00 -3.54 -11.97
C ARG A 62 -13.95 -3.76 -10.79
N ALA A 63 -14.35 -5.01 -10.56
CA ALA A 63 -15.27 -5.34 -9.45
C ALA A 63 -14.72 -4.94 -8.07
N LEU A 64 -13.40 -5.13 -7.86
CA LEU A 64 -12.72 -4.71 -6.64
C LEU A 64 -12.73 -3.17 -6.51
N LEU A 65 -12.40 -2.44 -7.58
CA LEU A 65 -12.42 -0.97 -7.58
C LEU A 65 -13.83 -0.42 -7.33
N GLU A 66 -14.86 -1.03 -7.92
CA GLU A 66 -16.27 -0.64 -7.68
C GLU A 66 -16.66 -0.81 -6.20
N THR A 67 -16.22 -1.91 -5.59
CA THR A 67 -16.44 -2.17 -4.17
C THR A 67 -15.73 -1.14 -3.29
N GLU A 68 -14.46 -0.85 -3.58
CA GLU A 68 -13.67 0.16 -2.86
C GLU A 68 -14.28 1.56 -3.01
N MET A 69 -14.75 1.92 -4.22
CA MET A 69 -15.40 3.22 -4.43
C MET A 69 -16.74 3.33 -3.70
N ALA A 70 -17.50 2.24 -3.60
CA ALA A 70 -18.74 2.23 -2.82
C ALA A 70 -18.43 2.45 -1.32
N GLU A 71 -17.40 1.80 -0.79
CA GLU A 71 -16.99 1.98 0.60
C GLU A 71 -16.42 3.39 0.87
N LYS A 72 -15.62 3.95 -0.04
CA LYS A 72 -15.18 5.35 0.04
C LYS A 72 -16.36 6.33 0.03
N ALA A 73 -17.35 6.09 -0.81
CA ALA A 73 -18.55 6.93 -0.83
C ALA A 73 -19.31 6.86 0.51
N ARG A 74 -19.36 5.68 1.12
CA ARG A 74 -19.99 5.48 2.42
C ARG A 74 -19.25 6.22 3.55
N ILE A 75 -17.91 6.18 3.55
CA ILE A 75 -17.09 6.77 4.63
C ILE A 75 -16.90 8.28 4.45
N TYR A 76 -16.60 8.71 3.23
CA TYR A 76 -16.15 10.09 2.95
C TYR A 76 -17.16 10.93 2.15
N GLY A 77 -18.31 10.36 1.77
CA GLY A 77 -19.32 11.06 0.95
C GLY A 77 -18.84 11.37 -0.49
N ARG A 78 -17.73 10.79 -0.93
CA ARG A 78 -17.12 11.07 -2.25
C ARG A 78 -16.90 9.76 -3.01
N ARG A 79 -17.23 9.80 -4.30
CA ARG A 79 -16.94 8.72 -5.24
C ARG A 79 -16.00 9.25 -6.32
N TYR A 80 -14.94 8.51 -6.59
CA TYR A 80 -14.03 8.80 -7.69
C TYR A 80 -14.42 7.96 -8.91
N PRO A 81 -14.24 8.45 -10.15
CA PRO A 81 -14.40 7.64 -11.35
C PRO A 81 -13.35 6.53 -11.39
N ILE A 82 -13.72 5.41 -12.03
CA ILE A 82 -12.76 4.36 -12.35
C ILE A 82 -11.94 4.85 -13.55
N ASP A 83 -10.63 4.67 -13.46
CA ASP A 83 -9.71 4.97 -14.55
C ASP A 83 -9.75 3.85 -15.59
N GLU A 84 -10.40 4.14 -16.73
CA GLU A 84 -10.55 3.17 -17.83
C GLU A 84 -9.23 2.94 -18.57
N ASP A 85 -8.35 3.94 -18.63
CA ASP A 85 -7.03 3.81 -19.27
C ASP A 85 -6.13 2.89 -18.43
N PHE A 86 -6.22 2.99 -17.10
CA PHE A 86 -5.56 2.04 -16.20
C PHE A 86 -6.03 0.60 -16.46
N LEU A 87 -7.34 0.35 -16.55
CA LEU A 87 -7.86 -0.99 -16.82
C LEU A 87 -7.46 -1.51 -18.21
N ALA A 88 -7.42 -0.63 -19.21
CA ALA A 88 -6.97 -0.99 -20.55
C ALA A 88 -5.46 -1.35 -20.55
N ALA A 89 -4.64 -0.59 -19.86
CA ALA A 89 -3.21 -0.88 -19.71
C ALA A 89 -2.99 -2.19 -18.96
N LEU A 90 -3.77 -2.45 -17.92
CA LEU A 90 -3.71 -3.67 -17.13
C LEU A 90 -4.01 -4.93 -17.98
N ALA A 91 -4.93 -4.82 -18.94
CA ALA A 91 -5.24 -5.91 -19.86
C ALA A 91 -4.05 -6.33 -20.74
N ALA A 92 -3.15 -5.39 -21.01
CA ALA A 92 -1.94 -5.64 -21.81
C ALA A 92 -0.73 -6.07 -20.96
N MET A 93 -0.83 -5.97 -19.63
CA MET A 93 0.29 -6.27 -18.73
C MET A 93 0.50 -7.78 -18.60
N PRO A 94 1.73 -8.30 -18.81
CA PRO A 94 2.03 -9.70 -18.54
C PRO A 94 1.97 -9.99 -17.03
N PRO A 95 1.88 -11.26 -16.62
CA PRO A 95 2.03 -11.62 -15.21
C PRO A 95 3.30 -11.02 -14.63
N ALA A 96 3.14 -10.14 -13.66
CA ALA A 96 4.23 -9.38 -13.06
C ALA A 96 4.10 -9.34 -11.53
N SER A 97 5.15 -8.94 -10.87
CA SER A 97 5.16 -8.53 -9.47
C SER A 97 5.93 -7.22 -9.34
N GLY A 98 5.51 -6.40 -8.40
CA GLY A 98 6.11 -5.12 -8.12
C GLY A 98 6.40 -4.95 -6.63
N ALA A 99 7.34 -4.06 -6.32
CA ALA A 99 7.63 -3.65 -4.97
C ALA A 99 7.81 -2.14 -4.90
N ALA A 100 7.14 -1.51 -3.93
CA ALA A 100 7.37 -0.13 -3.57
C ALA A 100 8.32 -0.09 -2.36
N LEU A 101 9.46 0.58 -2.51
CA LEU A 101 10.42 0.78 -1.43
C LEU A 101 10.37 2.25 -0.97
N GLY A 102 10.12 2.46 0.31
CA GLY A 102 10.16 3.79 0.94
C GLY A 102 11.62 4.25 1.15
N LEU A 103 12.22 4.91 0.15
CA LEU A 103 13.62 5.35 0.21
C LEU A 103 13.86 6.27 1.41
N ASP A 104 12.99 7.22 1.67
CA ASP A 104 13.12 8.13 2.81
C ASP A 104 13.07 7.39 4.16
N ARG A 105 12.23 6.36 4.27
CA ARG A 105 12.19 5.48 5.44
C ARG A 105 13.48 4.69 5.61
N LEU A 106 14.05 4.21 4.50
CA LEU A 106 15.34 3.51 4.52
C LEU A 106 16.47 4.44 4.95
N VAL A 107 16.52 5.66 4.42
CA VAL A 107 17.50 6.69 4.81
C VAL A 107 17.32 7.07 6.27
N MET A 108 16.09 7.26 6.73
CA MET A 108 15.78 7.54 8.14
C MET A 108 16.36 6.46 9.07
N LEU A 109 16.16 5.20 8.74
CA LEU A 109 16.69 4.08 9.52
C LEU A 109 18.23 4.01 9.47
N ALA A 110 18.81 4.23 8.29
CA ALA A 110 20.26 4.18 8.10
C ALA A 110 21.02 5.30 8.83
N THR A 111 20.39 6.46 8.95
CA THR A 111 20.97 7.64 9.62
C THR A 111 20.60 7.74 11.10
N GLY A 112 19.64 6.93 11.57
CA GLY A 112 19.11 7.04 12.92
C GLY A 112 18.27 8.30 13.15
N ALA A 113 17.76 8.93 12.09
CA ALA A 113 16.93 10.12 12.20
C ALA A 113 15.60 9.79 12.92
N PRO A 114 15.10 10.67 13.80
CA PRO A 114 13.94 10.38 14.64
C PRO A 114 12.61 10.37 13.87
N SER A 115 12.55 11.01 12.70
CA SER A 115 11.35 11.06 11.86
C SER A 115 11.68 11.40 10.40
N LEU A 116 10.72 11.17 9.51
CA LEU A 116 10.82 11.53 8.08
C LEU A 116 11.01 13.02 7.86
N ALA A 117 10.49 13.87 8.73
CA ALA A 117 10.67 15.33 8.64
C ALA A 117 12.14 15.77 8.66
N HIS A 118 13.03 14.93 9.23
CA HIS A 118 14.47 15.18 9.24
C HIS A 118 15.20 14.69 7.98
N ILE A 119 14.50 13.96 7.10
CA ILE A 119 15.06 13.36 5.89
C ILE A 119 14.54 14.07 4.64
N VAL A 120 13.25 14.41 4.62
CA VAL A 120 12.61 15.01 3.46
C VAL A 120 13.11 16.43 3.25
N TRP A 121 13.61 16.72 2.03
CA TRP A 121 14.17 18.03 1.68
C TRP A 121 13.13 19.17 1.79
N THR A 122 11.88 18.88 1.39
CA THR A 122 10.75 19.81 1.50
C THR A 122 9.65 19.12 2.32
N PRO A 123 9.69 19.21 3.66
CA PRO A 123 8.63 18.64 4.47
C PRO A 123 7.29 19.31 4.12
N VAL A 124 6.22 18.52 4.13
CA VAL A 124 4.86 19.05 4.00
C VAL A 124 4.66 20.04 5.15
N ALA A 125 4.31 21.28 4.83
CA ALA A 125 3.96 22.26 5.85
C ALA A 125 2.87 21.67 6.75
N GLU A 126 3.07 21.71 8.06
CA GLU A 126 1.99 21.38 8.98
C GLU A 126 0.82 22.30 8.68
N THR A 127 -0.30 21.75 8.27
CA THR A 127 -1.52 22.51 8.10
C THR A 127 -1.90 23.06 9.47
N ASP A 128 -1.84 24.37 9.64
CA ASP A 128 -2.34 25.02 10.85
C ASP A 128 -3.80 24.59 11.06
N PRO A 129 -4.13 23.86 12.15
CA PRO A 129 -5.51 23.44 12.41
C PRO A 129 -6.49 24.60 12.55
N GLN A 130 -5.98 25.84 12.65
CA GLN A 130 -6.75 27.08 12.80
C GLN A 130 -6.76 27.94 11.52
N ALA A 131 -6.12 27.48 10.42
CA ALA A 131 -6.19 28.20 9.14
C ALA A 131 -7.64 28.17 8.60
N PRO A 132 -8.23 29.32 8.27
CA PRO A 132 -9.57 29.37 7.71
C PRO A 132 -9.60 28.65 6.35
N ALA A 133 -10.69 27.88 6.12
CA ALA A 133 -10.94 27.13 4.89
C ALA A 133 -11.15 28.05 3.67
#